data_2d776fad96e7583170a549a49b8af06c
#
_entry.id   2d776fad96e7583170a549a49b8af06c
#
_cell.length_a   1.000
_cell.length_b   1.000
_cell.length_c   1.000
_cell.angle_alpha   90.00
_cell.angle_beta   90.00
_cell.angle_gamma   90.00
#
_symmetry.space_group_name_H-M   'P 1'
#
loop_
_entity.id
_entity.type
_entity.pdbx_description
1 polymer ?
#
loop_
_entity_poly.entity_id
_entity_poly.type
_entity_poly.pdbx_seq_one_letter_code
_entity_poly.pdbx_strand_id
1 'polypeptide(L)'
;MEQLKFKKLDYSVKKEDGTEEIKKSEGKLPIRATSSSAGLDLYTTRITQEVDNSGKLVLVYHTDIAVEIPEGYVGFICMKPSISKRSIIMCNGIEVIGSDYRGELMAKFKVTTDAIPTVYTTDEPFAQLVIVPCSILEPTLVEELSETERGEKGFGEATAEQNNEIKEVKE
;
A
#
# COMPACT_ATOMS: atom_id res chain seq x y z
N MET A 1 -3.23 -19.14 -18.22
CA MET A 1 -3.55 -18.12 -17.19
C MET A 1 -2.27 -17.57 -16.64
N GLU A 2 -2.11 -16.27 -16.66
CA GLU A 2 -1.01 -15.60 -15.98
C GLU A 2 -1.07 -15.88 -14.48
N GLN A 3 0.08 -16.14 -13.88
CA GLN A 3 0.18 -16.48 -12.46
C GLN A 3 0.92 -15.38 -11.72
N LEU A 4 0.40 -15.01 -10.56
CA LEU A 4 1.09 -14.21 -9.60
C LEU A 4 2.04 -15.11 -8.79
N LYS A 5 3.36 -14.90 -8.94
CA LYS A 5 4.36 -15.75 -8.29
C LYS A 5 4.90 -15.07 -7.05
N PHE A 6 5.06 -15.85 -5.97
CA PHE A 6 5.64 -15.37 -4.71
C PHE A 6 6.88 -16.17 -4.35
N LYS A 7 7.85 -15.48 -3.73
CA LYS A 7 9.10 -16.08 -3.23
C LYS A 7 9.27 -15.70 -1.76
N LYS A 8 9.60 -16.68 -0.93
CA LYS A 8 10.04 -16.44 0.45
C LYS A 8 11.45 -15.86 0.47
N LEU A 9 11.67 -14.88 1.35
CA LEU A 9 12.95 -14.20 1.51
C LEU A 9 13.50 -14.44 2.91
N ASP A 10 14.64 -15.14 3.00
CA ASP A 10 15.42 -15.20 4.24
C ASP A 10 15.96 -13.80 4.57
N TYR A 11 16.15 -13.50 5.84
CA TYR A 11 16.61 -12.19 6.28
C TYR A 11 17.78 -12.29 7.27
N SER A 12 18.60 -11.24 7.33
CA SER A 12 19.75 -11.15 8.22
C SER A 12 19.38 -10.41 9.50
N VAL A 13 19.85 -10.92 10.63
CA VAL A 13 19.75 -10.26 11.94
C VAL A 13 21.15 -10.05 12.48
N LYS A 14 21.48 -8.79 12.79
CA LYS A 14 22.75 -8.45 13.42
C LYS A 14 22.67 -8.75 14.92
N LYS A 15 23.60 -9.57 15.41
CA LYS A 15 23.73 -9.92 16.85
C LYS A 15 24.46 -8.81 17.61
N GLU A 16 24.39 -8.86 18.95
CA GLU A 16 25.08 -7.92 19.84
C GLU A 16 26.61 -7.95 19.66
N ASP A 17 27.18 -9.10 19.31
CA ASP A 17 28.60 -9.28 19.03
C ASP A 17 29.04 -8.76 17.66
N GLY A 18 28.11 -8.18 16.87
CA GLY A 18 28.33 -7.64 15.54
C GLY A 18 28.29 -8.68 14.41
N THR A 19 28.14 -9.97 14.70
CA THR A 19 27.94 -11.02 13.69
C THR A 19 26.54 -11.00 13.12
N GLU A 20 26.38 -11.53 11.89
CA GLU A 20 25.08 -11.67 11.25
C GLU A 20 24.60 -13.13 11.31
N GLU A 21 23.32 -13.31 11.59
CA GLU A 21 22.65 -14.60 11.53
C GLU A 21 21.55 -14.55 10.46
N ILE A 22 21.57 -15.53 9.54
CA ILE A 22 20.50 -15.68 8.55
C ILE A 22 19.33 -16.43 9.19
N LYS A 23 18.19 -15.77 9.25
CA LYS A 23 16.90 -16.35 9.66
C LYS A 23 16.12 -16.81 8.44
N LYS A 24 15.53 -18.00 8.55
CA LYS A 24 14.66 -18.52 7.52
C LYS A 24 13.33 -17.78 7.50
N SER A 25 12.85 -17.53 6.28
CA SER A 25 11.56 -16.87 6.06
C SER A 25 10.40 -17.66 6.63
N GLU A 26 9.57 -17.00 7.43
CA GLU A 26 8.27 -17.49 7.91
C GLU A 26 7.11 -16.93 7.09
N GLY A 27 7.41 -16.24 5.97
CA GLY A 27 6.45 -15.61 5.10
C GLY A 27 5.31 -16.55 4.67
N LYS A 28 4.09 -16.06 4.79
CA LYS A 28 2.86 -16.77 4.41
C LYS A 28 2.47 -16.39 3.00
N LEU A 29 2.06 -17.37 2.18
CA LEU A 29 1.48 -17.07 0.87
C LEU A 29 0.22 -16.23 1.06
N PRO A 30 0.10 -15.05 0.42
CA PRO A 30 -1.11 -14.25 0.49
C PRO A 30 -2.31 -14.97 -0.11
N ILE A 31 -3.43 -14.92 0.56
CA ILE A 31 -4.67 -15.60 0.16
C ILE A 31 -5.84 -14.62 0.11
N ARG A 32 -6.83 -14.94 -0.69
CA ARG A 32 -8.12 -14.24 -0.67
C ARG A 32 -8.96 -14.75 0.48
N ALA A 33 -9.58 -13.86 1.24
CA ALA A 33 -10.50 -14.24 2.31
C ALA A 33 -11.74 -14.98 1.77
N THR A 34 -12.20 -14.62 0.57
CA THR A 34 -13.25 -15.28 -0.19
C THR A 34 -12.86 -15.37 -1.66
N SER A 35 -13.50 -16.24 -2.44
CA SER A 35 -13.22 -16.37 -3.88
C SER A 35 -13.40 -15.06 -4.67
N SER A 36 -14.23 -14.14 -4.19
CA SER A 36 -14.51 -12.85 -4.83
C SER A 36 -13.81 -11.67 -4.17
N SER A 37 -12.97 -11.88 -3.15
CA SER A 37 -12.19 -10.80 -2.53
C SER A 37 -11.24 -10.17 -3.55
N ALA A 38 -11.21 -8.85 -3.68
CA ALA A 38 -10.30 -8.15 -4.59
C ALA A 38 -8.84 -8.26 -4.14
N GLY A 39 -8.58 -8.16 -2.84
CA GLY A 39 -7.24 -8.21 -2.26
C GLY A 39 -6.83 -9.59 -1.78
N LEU A 40 -5.51 -9.81 -1.75
CA LEU A 40 -4.83 -10.93 -1.12
C LEU A 40 -4.33 -10.48 0.25
N ASP A 41 -4.73 -11.14 1.31
CA ASP A 41 -4.37 -10.81 2.69
C ASP A 41 -2.88 -10.98 2.95
N LEU A 42 -2.23 -9.94 3.45
CA LEU A 42 -0.82 -9.90 3.82
C LEU A 42 -0.68 -10.02 5.34
N TYR A 43 0.15 -10.97 5.77
CA TYR A 43 0.48 -11.21 7.17
C TYR A 43 1.91 -10.73 7.44
N THR A 44 2.13 -10.12 8.60
CA THR A 44 3.49 -9.78 9.04
C THR A 44 4.15 -10.96 9.75
N THR A 45 5.42 -11.16 9.51
CA THR A 45 6.25 -12.15 10.22
C THR A 45 6.98 -11.52 11.39
N ARG A 46 7.33 -10.25 11.26
CA ARG A 46 8.01 -9.43 12.25
C ARG A 46 7.68 -7.96 12.10
N ILE A 47 7.78 -7.24 13.21
CA ILE A 47 7.59 -5.79 13.24
C ILE A 47 8.89 -5.19 13.78
N THR A 48 9.51 -4.31 12.99
CA THR A 48 10.67 -3.53 13.43
C THR A 48 10.29 -2.07 13.67
N GLN A 49 11.15 -1.34 14.35
CA GLN A 49 10.92 0.04 14.70
C GLN A 49 11.99 0.93 14.07
N GLU A 50 11.54 2.04 13.52
CA GLU A 50 12.39 3.12 13.01
C GLU A 50 11.94 4.44 13.64
N VAL A 51 12.76 5.47 13.48
CA VAL A 51 12.41 6.84 13.90
C VAL A 51 12.43 7.70 12.64
N ASP A 52 11.37 8.46 12.38
CA ASP A 52 11.32 9.37 11.26
C ASP A 52 12.17 10.65 11.51
N ASN A 53 12.33 11.49 10.50
CA ASN A 53 13.12 12.72 10.57
C ASN A 53 12.59 13.73 11.62
N SER A 54 11.37 13.54 12.13
CA SER A 54 10.79 14.36 13.20
C SER A 54 10.93 13.73 14.59
N GLY A 55 11.63 12.59 14.70
CA GLY A 55 11.82 11.86 15.95
C GLY A 55 10.62 10.97 16.37
N LYS A 56 9.65 10.75 15.47
CA LYS A 56 8.47 9.92 15.76
C LYS A 56 8.68 8.47 15.40
N LEU A 57 8.10 7.59 16.21
CA LEU A 57 8.12 6.15 15.99
C LEU A 57 7.38 5.75 14.72
N VAL A 58 8.06 4.94 13.90
CA VAL A 58 7.52 4.27 12.71
C VAL A 58 7.66 2.77 12.91
N LEU A 59 6.56 2.05 12.73
CA LEU A 59 6.52 0.59 12.73
C LEU A 59 6.65 0.07 11.30
N VAL A 60 7.57 -0.85 11.07
CA VAL A 60 7.77 -1.51 9.77
C VAL A 60 7.27 -2.94 9.87
N TYR A 61 6.27 -3.25 9.06
CA TYR A 61 5.65 -4.57 8.97
C TYR A 61 6.30 -5.34 7.82
N HIS A 62 6.97 -6.43 8.15
CA HIS A 62 7.68 -7.30 7.22
C HIS A 62 6.85 -8.53 6.90
N THR A 63 6.83 -8.96 5.65
CA THR A 63 6.12 -10.17 5.22
C THR A 63 7.05 -11.34 4.92
N ASP A 64 8.35 -11.09 4.78
CA ASP A 64 9.39 -12.04 4.33
C ASP A 64 9.04 -12.71 2.98
N ILE A 65 8.27 -12.01 2.13
CA ILE A 65 7.96 -12.47 0.77
C ILE A 65 8.18 -11.36 -0.26
N ALA A 66 8.57 -11.79 -1.47
CA ALA A 66 8.54 -10.98 -2.69
C ALA A 66 7.48 -11.50 -3.64
N VAL A 67 7.08 -10.66 -4.59
CA VAL A 67 6.11 -10.98 -5.64
C VAL A 67 6.69 -10.68 -7.03
N GLU A 68 6.34 -11.51 -8.00
CA GLU A 68 6.53 -11.25 -9.43
C GLU A 68 5.16 -10.97 -10.03
N ILE A 69 4.91 -9.69 -10.29
CA ILE A 69 3.68 -9.21 -10.94
C ILE A 69 3.93 -9.26 -12.45
N PRO A 70 3.00 -9.81 -13.26
CA PRO A 70 3.12 -9.79 -14.73
C PRO A 70 3.18 -8.36 -15.28
N GLU A 71 3.84 -8.18 -16.44
CA GLU A 71 3.77 -6.93 -17.19
C GLU A 71 2.31 -6.56 -17.51
N GLY A 72 2.03 -5.24 -17.55
CA GLY A 72 0.67 -4.74 -17.74
C GLY A 72 -0.17 -4.72 -16.47
N TYR A 73 0.42 -5.06 -15.31
CA TYR A 73 -0.24 -4.98 -14.02
C TYR A 73 0.63 -4.23 -12.99
N VAL A 74 -0.03 -3.67 -12.00
CA VAL A 74 0.57 -3.04 -10.82
C VAL A 74 -0.05 -3.63 -9.56
N GLY A 75 0.73 -3.76 -8.50
CA GLY A 75 0.24 -4.12 -7.17
C GLY A 75 0.05 -2.88 -6.29
N PHE A 76 -1.04 -2.85 -5.55
CA PHE A 76 -1.26 -1.87 -4.49
C PHE A 76 -1.36 -2.59 -3.15
N ILE A 77 -0.48 -2.23 -2.19
CA ILE A 77 -0.71 -2.62 -0.80
C ILE A 77 -1.64 -1.58 -0.20
N CYS A 78 -2.85 -2.04 0.13
CA CYS A 78 -3.91 -1.23 0.70
C CYS A 78 -4.21 -1.67 2.12
N MET A 79 -4.71 -0.74 2.93
CA MET A 79 -5.17 -1.06 4.27
C MET A 79 -6.44 -1.89 4.26
N LYS A 80 -6.60 -2.73 5.28
CA LYS A 80 -7.87 -3.40 5.55
C LYS A 80 -8.81 -2.46 6.32
N PRO A 81 -10.14 -2.62 6.21
CA PRO A 81 -11.09 -1.80 6.97
C PRO A 81 -10.87 -1.82 8.48
N SER A 82 -10.26 -2.89 9.01
CA SER A 82 -9.91 -3.04 10.43
C SER A 82 -8.90 -2.01 10.94
N ILE A 83 -8.22 -1.26 10.05
CA ILE A 83 -7.32 -0.15 10.41
C ILE A 83 -8.06 0.92 11.23
N SER A 84 -9.38 1.09 11.02
CA SER A 84 -10.20 2.02 11.79
C SER A 84 -10.24 1.74 13.30
N LYS A 85 -9.83 0.53 13.71
CA LYS A 85 -9.73 0.10 15.13
C LYS A 85 -8.29 0.14 15.66
N ARG A 86 -7.36 0.73 14.91
CA ARG A 86 -5.93 0.75 15.24
C ARG A 86 -5.46 2.18 15.43
N SER A 87 -4.39 2.34 16.22
CA SER A 87 -3.76 3.63 16.49
C SER A 87 -2.55 3.86 15.59
N ILE A 88 -2.65 3.45 14.34
CA ILE A 88 -1.61 3.57 13.33
C ILE A 88 -2.19 4.01 11.98
N ILE A 89 -1.40 4.70 11.18
CA ILE A 89 -1.71 5.10 9.82
C ILE A 89 -0.55 4.75 8.89
N MET A 90 -0.84 4.27 7.70
CA MET A 90 0.18 3.98 6.68
C MET A 90 0.87 5.26 6.23
N CYS A 91 2.20 5.27 6.18
CA CYS A 91 3.00 6.49 5.97
C CYS A 91 2.77 7.12 4.60
N ASN A 92 2.55 6.33 3.57
CA ASN A 92 2.39 6.77 2.18
C ASN A 92 0.96 6.58 1.63
N GLY A 93 0.02 6.19 2.47
CA GLY A 93 -1.38 5.96 2.08
C GLY A 93 -1.60 4.67 1.27
N ILE A 94 -0.88 4.48 0.18
CA ILE A 94 -0.87 3.29 -0.67
C ILE A 94 0.56 3.00 -1.08
N GLU A 95 0.99 1.73 -0.97
CA GLU A 95 2.27 1.27 -1.52
C GLU A 95 2.08 0.78 -2.95
N VAL A 96 2.85 1.33 -3.87
CA VAL A 96 2.80 0.95 -5.29
C VAL A 96 3.91 -0.05 -5.59
N ILE A 97 3.53 -1.25 -6.05
CA ILE A 97 4.44 -2.35 -6.37
C ILE A 97 4.50 -2.52 -7.88
N GLY A 98 5.60 -2.09 -8.50
CA GLY A 98 5.83 -2.26 -9.93
C GLY A 98 6.02 -3.72 -10.34
N SER A 99 5.75 -4.03 -11.60
CA SER A 99 5.97 -5.38 -12.15
C SER A 99 7.44 -5.80 -12.15
N ASP A 100 8.37 -4.86 -12.09
CA ASP A 100 9.83 -5.05 -12.03
C ASP A 100 10.38 -5.14 -10.59
N TYR A 101 9.57 -4.88 -9.55
CA TYR A 101 10.01 -4.96 -8.16
C TYR A 101 10.15 -6.41 -7.69
N ARG A 102 11.28 -6.74 -7.07
CA ARG A 102 11.60 -8.07 -6.54
C ARG A 102 12.02 -8.07 -5.07
N GLY A 103 11.86 -6.91 -4.40
CA GLY A 103 12.13 -6.77 -2.97
C GLY A 103 11.00 -7.32 -2.11
N GLU A 104 11.21 -7.26 -0.79
CA GLU A 104 10.22 -7.66 0.20
C GLU A 104 8.99 -6.76 0.15
N LEU A 105 7.80 -7.35 0.24
CA LEU A 105 6.56 -6.60 0.47
C LEU A 105 6.50 -6.17 1.94
N MET A 106 6.54 -4.86 2.17
CA MET A 106 6.52 -4.25 3.49
C MET A 106 5.54 -3.08 3.51
N ALA A 107 5.12 -2.66 4.71
CA ALA A 107 4.45 -1.38 4.89
C ALA A 107 4.93 -0.68 6.15
N LYS A 108 5.01 0.65 6.11
CA LYS A 108 5.42 1.50 7.21
C LYS A 108 4.23 2.27 7.78
N PHE A 109 4.17 2.33 9.11
CA PHE A 109 3.07 2.96 9.83
C PHE A 109 3.57 3.96 10.85
N LYS A 110 2.95 5.14 10.88
CA LYS A 110 3.08 6.09 11.99
C LYS A 110 2.10 5.76 13.09
N VAL A 111 2.53 5.86 14.33
CA VAL A 111 1.66 5.79 15.50
C VAL A 111 0.93 7.12 15.66
N THR A 112 -0.39 7.07 15.90
CA THR A 112 -1.28 8.25 15.96
C THR A 112 -1.71 8.63 17.37
N THR A 113 -1.13 8.00 18.39
CA THR A 113 -1.46 8.24 19.81
C THR A 113 -0.19 8.30 20.65
N ASP A 114 -0.22 9.07 21.75
CA ASP A 114 0.84 9.08 22.75
C ASP A 114 0.62 8.01 23.86
N ALA A 115 -0.54 7.34 23.84
CA ALA A 115 -0.83 6.20 24.70
C ALA A 115 -0.27 4.90 24.11
N ILE A 116 -0.47 3.77 24.79
CA ILE A 116 -0.12 2.45 24.26
C ILE A 116 -0.91 2.21 22.96
N PRO A 117 -0.23 2.08 21.79
CA PRO A 117 -0.93 1.97 20.53
C PRO A 117 -1.58 0.60 20.33
N THR A 118 -2.78 0.59 19.78
CA THR A 118 -3.39 -0.64 19.26
C THR A 118 -2.87 -0.89 17.84
N VAL A 119 -2.15 -1.99 17.66
CA VAL A 119 -1.46 -2.36 16.40
C VAL A 119 -1.89 -3.74 15.92
N TYR A 120 -1.52 -4.12 14.70
CA TYR A 120 -1.69 -5.50 14.22
C TYR A 120 -0.58 -6.40 14.80
N THR A 121 -0.93 -7.67 15.00
CA THR A 121 0.00 -8.73 15.42
C THR A 121 0.37 -9.64 14.25
N THR A 122 1.26 -10.59 14.46
CA THR A 122 1.67 -11.58 13.43
C THR A 122 0.56 -12.60 13.09
N ASP A 123 -0.48 -12.69 13.91
CA ASP A 123 -1.57 -13.66 13.74
C ASP A 123 -2.74 -13.14 12.90
N GLU A 124 -2.73 -11.85 12.57
CA GLU A 124 -3.79 -11.22 11.80
C GLU A 124 -3.25 -10.52 10.53
N PRO A 125 -4.05 -10.46 9.45
CA PRO A 125 -3.63 -9.74 8.25
C PRO A 125 -3.68 -8.23 8.48
N PHE A 126 -2.56 -7.55 8.24
CA PHE A 126 -2.43 -6.10 8.45
C PHE A 126 -2.79 -5.26 7.22
N ALA A 127 -2.66 -5.84 6.04
CA ALA A 127 -2.90 -5.17 4.75
C ALA A 127 -3.43 -6.18 3.73
N GLN A 128 -3.70 -5.71 2.53
CA GLN A 128 -4.08 -6.54 1.38
C GLN A 128 -3.36 -6.06 0.12
N LEU A 129 -2.92 -7.01 -0.71
CA LEU A 129 -2.35 -6.76 -2.03
C LEU A 129 -3.44 -6.85 -3.08
N VAL A 130 -3.70 -5.75 -3.80
CA VAL A 130 -4.65 -5.68 -4.91
C VAL A 130 -3.86 -5.56 -6.21
N ILE A 131 -4.15 -6.40 -7.20
CA ILE A 131 -3.52 -6.37 -8.52
C ILE A 131 -4.49 -5.72 -9.50
N VAL A 132 -4.00 -4.71 -10.21
CA VAL A 132 -4.80 -3.90 -11.14
C VAL A 132 -4.08 -3.83 -12.50
N PRO A 133 -4.79 -3.94 -13.64
CA PRO A 133 -4.23 -3.65 -14.93
C PRO A 133 -3.65 -2.22 -14.98
N CYS A 134 -2.47 -2.06 -15.56
CA CYS A 134 -1.77 -0.79 -15.65
C CYS A 134 -1.14 -0.62 -17.02
N SER A 135 -1.54 0.42 -17.75
CA SER A 135 -0.90 0.82 -19.00
C SER A 135 0.35 1.64 -18.69
N ILE A 136 1.48 1.26 -19.29
CA ILE A 136 2.72 2.03 -19.24
C ILE A 136 2.77 2.91 -20.47
N LEU A 137 2.55 4.21 -20.28
CA LEU A 137 2.55 5.20 -21.36
C LEU A 137 3.83 6.05 -21.27
N GLU A 138 4.41 6.36 -22.42
CA GLU A 138 5.56 7.27 -22.50
C GLU A 138 5.11 8.71 -22.30
N PRO A 139 5.67 9.44 -21.33
CA PRO A 139 5.34 10.84 -21.12
C PRO A 139 5.92 11.71 -22.25
N THR A 140 5.13 12.62 -22.76
CA THR A 140 5.54 13.60 -23.77
C THR A 140 5.16 15.00 -23.32
N LEU A 141 6.11 15.92 -23.40
CA LEU A 141 5.84 17.35 -23.16
C LEU A 141 5.24 17.97 -24.42
N VAL A 142 4.12 18.62 -24.26
CA VAL A 142 3.42 19.36 -25.33
C VAL A 142 3.20 20.81 -24.90
N GLU A 143 3.02 21.72 -25.87
CA GLU A 143 2.74 23.13 -25.57
C GLU A 143 1.30 23.32 -25.12
N GLU A 144 0.35 22.55 -25.69
CA GLU A 144 -1.08 22.63 -25.38
C GLU A 144 -1.69 21.24 -25.19
N LEU A 145 -2.66 21.12 -24.28
CA LEU A 145 -3.49 19.94 -24.11
C LEU A 145 -4.83 20.14 -24.85
N SER A 146 -5.50 19.05 -25.17
CA SER A 146 -6.85 19.09 -25.76
C SER A 146 -7.83 19.73 -24.80
N GLU A 147 -8.77 20.50 -25.34
CA GLU A 147 -9.87 21.09 -24.57
C GLU A 147 -10.86 20.02 -24.09
N THR A 148 -11.43 20.23 -22.90
CA THR A 148 -12.49 19.39 -22.35
C THR A 148 -13.56 20.25 -21.70
N GLU A 149 -14.79 19.74 -21.55
CA GLU A 149 -15.88 20.40 -20.86
C GLU A 149 -15.51 20.82 -19.42
N ARG A 150 -14.73 20.01 -18.73
CA ARG A 150 -14.26 20.31 -17.38
C ARG A 150 -13.17 21.40 -17.37
N GLY A 151 -12.29 21.44 -18.36
CA GLY A 151 -11.14 22.34 -18.41
C GLY A 151 -10.24 22.20 -17.18
N GLU A 152 -9.86 23.32 -16.58
CA GLU A 152 -8.95 23.40 -15.42
C GLU A 152 -9.67 23.30 -14.06
N LYS A 153 -11.00 23.17 -14.06
CA LYS A 153 -11.81 23.17 -12.82
C LYS A 153 -11.42 22.03 -11.88
N GLY A 154 -10.92 22.38 -10.70
CA GLY A 154 -10.49 21.48 -9.64
C GLY A 154 -11.27 21.70 -8.33
N PHE A 155 -10.90 20.99 -7.26
CA PHE A 155 -11.35 21.20 -5.88
C PHE A 155 -12.87 21.39 -5.68
N GLY A 156 -13.71 20.77 -6.52
CA GLY A 156 -15.18 20.83 -6.42
C GLY A 156 -15.84 21.95 -7.24
N GLU A 157 -15.10 22.76 -7.97
CA GLU A 157 -15.66 23.86 -8.79
C GLU A 157 -16.66 23.37 -9.83
N ALA A 158 -16.37 22.27 -10.53
CA ALA A 158 -17.27 21.68 -11.51
C ALA A 158 -18.64 21.27 -10.91
N THR A 159 -18.66 20.81 -9.65
CA THR A 159 -19.89 20.43 -8.94
C THR A 159 -20.66 21.64 -8.43
N ALA A 160 -19.94 22.72 -8.08
CA ALA A 160 -20.56 23.95 -7.59
C ALA A 160 -21.38 24.66 -8.69
N GLU A 161 -20.90 24.67 -9.93
CA GLU A 161 -21.64 25.24 -11.08
C GLU A 161 -22.93 24.45 -11.37
N GLN A 162 -22.85 23.10 -11.43
CA GLN A 162 -24.03 22.26 -11.63
C GLN A 162 -25.09 22.45 -10.54
N ASN A 163 -24.67 22.63 -9.29
CA ASN A 163 -25.61 22.90 -8.19
C ASN A 163 -26.28 24.28 -8.27
N ASN A 164 -25.62 25.29 -8.85
CA ASN A 164 -26.19 26.62 -9.08
C ASN A 164 -27.22 26.58 -10.21
N GLU A 165 -26.89 25.91 -11.33
CA GLU A 165 -27.85 25.73 -12.45
C GLU A 165 -29.12 24.98 -12.01
N ILE A 166 -28.99 23.95 -11.14
CA ILE A 166 -30.15 23.20 -10.60
C ILE A 166 -31.03 24.10 -9.69
N LYS A 167 -30.46 25.09 -9.02
CA LYS A 167 -31.23 26.02 -8.18
C LYS A 167 -31.98 27.05 -9.02
N GLU A 168 -31.36 27.59 -10.07
CA GLU A 168 -32.00 28.57 -10.97
C GLU A 168 -33.16 27.96 -11.78
N VAL A 169 -33.16 26.67 -12.07
CA VAL A 169 -34.25 25.97 -12.77
C VAL A 169 -35.46 25.68 -11.85
N LYS A 170 -35.31 25.83 -10.53
CA LYS A 170 -36.37 25.54 -9.53
C LYS A 170 -37.08 26.79 -8.99
N GLU A 171 -36.66 27.98 -9.39
CA GLU A 171 -37.37 29.26 -9.19
C GLU A 171 -38.22 29.64 -10.44
#